data_feb9f846c325d61a3a915a3f9bd9a69b
#
_entry.id   feb9f846c325d61a3a915a3f9bd9a69b
#
_cell.length_a   1.000
_cell.length_b   1.000
_cell.length_c   1.000
_cell.angle_alpha   90.00
_cell.angle_beta   90.00
_cell.angle_gamma   90.00
#
_symmetry.space_group_name_H-M   'P 1'
#
loop_
_entity.id
_entity.type
_entity.pdbx_description
1 polymer ?
#
loop_
_entity_poly.entity_id
_entity_poly.type
_entity_poly.pdbx_seq_one_letter_code
_entity_poly.pdbx_strand_id
1 'polypeptide(L)' 'MEPAIPTGSLIYIAEALPEEIQEEEIIAFYGVKDSASIITHRVMENRVVMGEFITKGDANKTQDMNPVPYENFIGKV' A
#
# COMPACT_ATOMS: atom_id res chain seq x y z
N MET A 1 0.61 9.59 3.17
CA MET A 1 -0.73 9.52 2.58
C MET A 1 -1.67 10.46 3.31
N GLU A 2 -2.19 11.40 2.58
CA GLU A 2 -3.21 12.30 3.09
C GLU A 2 -4.47 12.12 2.25
N PRO A 3 -5.66 12.35 2.81
CA PRO A 3 -5.95 12.92 4.13
C PRO A 3 -6.00 11.91 5.27
N ALA A 4 -5.90 10.60 5.00
CA ALA A 4 -6.04 9.60 6.05
C ALA A 4 -4.89 9.65 7.07
N ILE A 5 -3.66 9.90 6.58
CA ILE A 5 -2.48 9.99 7.42
C ILE A 5 -1.80 11.33 7.09
N PRO A 6 -1.90 12.33 7.97
CA PRO A 6 -1.30 13.64 7.69
C PRO A 6 0.22 13.56 7.61
N THR A 7 0.79 14.40 6.76
CA THR A 7 2.23 14.53 6.62
C THR A 7 2.87 14.87 7.96
N GLY A 8 3.92 14.15 8.30
CA GLY A 8 4.61 14.37 9.57
C GLY A 8 4.06 13.59 10.73
N SER A 9 2.93 12.91 10.56
CA SER A 9 2.39 12.05 11.60
C SER A 9 3.23 10.79 11.77
N LEU A 10 3.31 10.33 13.03
CA LEU A 10 3.94 9.04 13.33
C LEU A 10 2.99 7.93 12.91
N ILE A 11 3.46 7.00 12.09
CA ILE A 11 2.68 5.83 11.69
C ILE A 11 3.31 4.57 12.25
N TYR A 12 2.44 3.62 12.60
CA TYR A 12 2.86 2.31 13.07
C TYR A 12 2.63 1.30 11.96
N ILE A 13 3.66 0.53 11.64
CA ILE A 13 3.59 -0.51 10.62
C ILE A 13 3.65 -1.84 11.33
N ALA A 14 2.61 -2.64 11.20
CA ALA A 14 2.54 -3.96 11.80
C ALA A 14 2.95 -5.02 10.77
N GLU A 15 3.66 -6.04 11.23
CA GLU A 15 3.98 -7.18 10.38
C GLU A 15 2.71 -7.90 9.98
N ALA A 16 2.63 -8.30 8.72
CA ALA A 16 1.52 -9.07 8.19
C ALA A 16 1.99 -9.81 6.94
N LEU A 17 1.33 -10.93 6.63
CA LEU A 17 1.59 -11.62 5.39
C LEU A 17 0.82 -10.92 4.27
N PRO A 18 1.46 -10.68 3.13
CA PRO A 18 0.77 -9.98 2.03
C PRO A 18 -0.49 -10.70 1.57
N GLU A 19 -0.52 -12.02 1.62
CA GLU A 19 -1.69 -12.81 1.22
C GLU A 19 -2.91 -12.57 2.11
N GLU A 20 -2.69 -12.09 3.34
CA GLU A 20 -3.76 -11.88 4.32
C GLU A 20 -4.35 -10.47 4.27
N ILE A 21 -3.78 -9.58 3.48
CA ILE A 21 -4.28 -8.20 3.39
C ILE A 21 -5.63 -8.20 2.68
N GLN A 22 -6.60 -7.53 3.28
CA GLN A 22 -7.95 -7.43 2.74
C GLN A 22 -8.14 -6.10 2.03
N GLU A 23 -9.16 -6.06 1.17
CA GLU A 23 -9.53 -4.83 0.50
C GLU A 23 -9.87 -3.76 1.52
N GLU A 24 -9.53 -2.51 1.17
CA GLU A 24 -9.72 -1.33 2.00
C GLU A 24 -8.75 -1.18 3.16
N GLU A 25 -7.87 -2.13 3.39
CA GLU A 25 -6.81 -1.94 4.38
C GLU A 25 -5.71 -1.04 3.81
N ILE A 26 -5.04 -0.30 4.68
CA ILE A 26 -3.92 0.55 4.29
C ILE A 26 -2.62 -0.20 4.53
N ILE A 27 -1.76 -0.23 3.52
CA ILE A 27 -0.47 -0.88 3.60
C ILE A 27 0.66 0.11 3.36
N ALA A 28 1.84 -0.25 3.86
CA ALA A 28 3.08 0.45 3.55
C ALA A 28 3.89 -0.43 2.62
N PHE A 29 4.50 0.18 1.62
CA PHE A 29 5.31 -0.54 0.64
C PHE A 29 6.38 0.38 0.06
N TYR A 30 7.41 -0.23 -0.51
CA TYR A 30 8.44 0.54 -1.23
C TYR A 30 7.90 0.97 -2.59
N GLY A 31 8.21 2.20 -2.98
CA GLY A 31 7.76 2.74 -4.26
C GLY A 31 8.26 1.90 -5.43
N VAL A 32 7.39 1.74 -6.44
CA VAL A 32 7.74 0.97 -7.63
C VAL A 32 8.78 1.70 -8.47
N LYS A 33 8.66 3.02 -8.55
CA LYS A 33 9.59 3.86 -9.31
C LYS A 33 10.76 4.35 -8.48
N ASP A 34 10.58 4.46 -7.17
CA ASP A 34 11.60 4.92 -6.24
C ASP A 34 11.57 4.01 -5.01
N SER A 35 12.39 2.98 -5.04
CA SER A 35 12.43 1.99 -3.99
C SER A 35 12.99 2.53 -2.67
N ALA A 36 13.55 3.74 -2.65
CA ALA A 36 14.00 4.38 -1.43
C ALA A 36 12.87 5.04 -0.66
N SER A 37 11.71 5.22 -1.29
CA SER A 37 10.56 5.86 -0.67
C SER A 37 9.58 4.83 -0.13
N ILE A 38 9.07 5.09 1.08
CA ILE A 38 8.00 4.28 1.67
C ILE A 38 6.69 5.00 1.42
N ILE A 39 5.75 4.29 0.81
CA ILE A 39 4.46 4.83 0.41
C ILE A 39 3.37 4.09 1.18
N THR A 40 2.33 4.81 1.60
CA THR A 40 1.16 4.21 2.24
C THR A 40 -0.07 4.53 1.40
N HIS A 41 -0.73 3.50 0.91
CA HIS A 41 -1.95 3.61 0.13
C HIS A 41 -2.95 2.55 0.57
N ARG A 42 -4.21 2.75 0.19
CA ARG A 42 -5.28 1.80 0.48
C ARG A 42 -5.33 0.73 -0.59
N VAL A 43 -5.48 -0.51 -0.16
CA VAL A 43 -5.58 -1.66 -1.08
C VAL A 43 -6.99 -1.70 -1.67
N MET A 44 -7.05 -1.68 -2.98
CA MET A 44 -8.32 -1.82 -3.70
C MET A 44 -8.59 -3.27 -4.08
N GLU A 45 -7.53 -4.03 -4.35
CA GLU A 45 -7.64 -5.44 -4.69
C GLU A 45 -6.33 -6.14 -4.30
N ASN A 46 -6.44 -7.32 -3.70
CA ASN A 46 -5.28 -8.16 -3.41
C ASN A 46 -5.26 -9.33 -4.38
N ARG A 47 -4.37 -9.27 -5.34
CA ARG A 47 -4.22 -10.30 -6.38
C ARG A 47 -3.26 -11.38 -5.90
N VAL A 48 -3.75 -12.26 -5.05
CA VAL A 48 -2.92 -13.29 -4.40
C VAL A 48 -2.20 -14.17 -5.42
N VAL A 49 -2.91 -14.60 -6.46
CA VAL A 49 -2.33 -15.47 -7.49
C VAL A 49 -1.20 -14.77 -8.26
N MET A 50 -1.38 -13.49 -8.51
CA MET A 50 -0.37 -12.70 -9.22
C MET A 50 0.74 -12.22 -8.30
N GLY A 51 0.53 -12.24 -6.98
CA GLY A 51 1.49 -11.72 -6.02
C GLY A 51 1.62 -10.21 -6.06
N GLU A 52 0.50 -9.50 -6.18
CA GLU A 52 0.52 -8.05 -6.28
C GLU A 52 -0.75 -7.43 -5.68
N PHE A 53 -0.65 -6.14 -5.35
CA PHE A 53 -1.79 -5.35 -4.88
C PHE A 53 -2.14 -4.29 -5.91
N ILE A 54 -3.43 -4.00 -6.03
CA ILE A 54 -3.91 -2.79 -6.70
C ILE A 54 -4.22 -1.79 -5.59
N THR A 55 -3.59 -0.63 -5.65
CA THR A 55 -3.69 0.37 -4.59
C THR A 55 -4.25 1.69 -5.11
N LYS A 56 -4.63 2.54 -4.15
CA LYS A 56 -5.15 3.87 -4.46
C LYS A 56 -4.85 4.80 -3.29
N GLY A 57 -4.35 5.99 -3.57
CA GLY A 57 -4.25 7.04 -2.57
C GLY A 57 -5.65 7.61 -2.28
N ASP A 58 -5.96 7.87 -1.01
CA ASP A 58 -7.30 8.32 -0.63
C ASP A 58 -7.72 9.64 -1.30
N ALA A 59 -6.75 10.47 -1.65
CA ALA A 59 -7.04 11.74 -2.33
C ALA A 59 -7.26 11.56 -3.84
N ASN A 60 -6.97 10.40 -4.39
CA ASN A 60 -7.09 10.14 -5.83
C ASN A 60 -8.45 9.55 -6.15
N LYS A 61 -8.96 9.86 -7.34
CA LYS A 61 -10.26 9.35 -7.79
C LYS A 61 -10.16 8.00 -8.45
N THR A 62 -8.97 7.63 -8.92
CA THR A 62 -8.75 6.39 -9.65
C THR A 62 -7.67 5.56 -8.97
N GLN A 63 -7.67 4.27 -9.27
CA GLN A 63 -6.63 3.37 -8.79
C GLN A 63 -5.27 3.74 -9.38
N ASP A 64 -4.21 3.39 -8.66
CA ASP A 64 -2.87 3.55 -9.17
C ASP A 64 -2.67 2.66 -10.40
N MET A 65 -1.96 3.16 -11.39
CA MET A 65 -1.77 2.43 -12.65
C MET A 65 -0.82 1.26 -12.52
N ASN A 66 0.11 1.34 -11.58
CA ASN A 66 1.13 0.32 -11.41
C ASN A 66 0.80 -0.56 -10.20
N PRO A 67 0.65 -1.88 -10.40
CA PRO A 67 0.45 -2.79 -9.27
C PRO A 67 1.68 -2.80 -8.36
N VAL A 68 1.47 -3.08 -7.08
CA VAL A 68 2.53 -3.19 -6.09
C VAL A 68 2.87 -4.66 -5.90
N PRO A 69 4.05 -5.12 -6.32
CA PRO A 69 4.45 -6.51 -6.12
C PRO A 69 4.58 -6.84 -4.63
N TYR A 70 4.31 -8.08 -4.27
CA TYR A 70 4.46 -8.53 -2.88
C TYR A 70 5.87 -8.30 -2.35
N GLU A 71 6.88 -8.36 -3.20
CA GLU A 71 8.26 -8.13 -2.78
C GLU A 71 8.50 -6.71 -2.28
N ASN A 72 7.65 -5.75 -2.65
CA ASN A 72 7.74 -4.38 -2.18
C ASN A 72 6.93 -4.13 -0.91
N PHE A 73 6.11 -5.09 -0.50
CA PHE A 73 5.25 -4.95 0.68
C PHE A 73 6.09 -4.89 1.95
N ILE A 74 5.77 -3.93 2.84
CA ILE A 74 6.45 -3.79 4.12
C ILE A 74 5.55 -4.30 5.24
N GLY A 75 4.34 -3.81 5.32
CA GLY A 75 3.44 -4.17 6.38
C GLY A 75 2.12 -3.42 6.29
N LYS A 76 1.30 -3.63 7.32
CA LYS A 76 -0.03 -3.07 7.43
C LYS A 76 0.02 -1.85 8.34
N VAL A 77 -0.65 -0.80 7.96
CA VAL A 77 -0.71 0.43 8.77
C VAL A 77 -1.79 0.36 9.83
#